data_00f7d2c9e6e229929eb9b13afeccd9e1
#
_entry.id   00f7d2c9e6e229929eb9b13afeccd9e1
#
_cell.length_a   1.000
_cell.length_b   1.000
_cell.length_c   1.000
_cell.angle_alpha   90.00
_cell.angle_beta   90.00
_cell.angle_gamma   90.00
#
_symmetry.space_group_name_H-M   'P 1'
#
loop_
_entity.id
_entity.type
_entity.pdbx_description
1 polymer ?
#
loop_
_entity_poly.entity_id
_entity_poly.type
_entity_poly.pdbx_seq_one_letter_code
_entity_poly.pdbx_strand_id
1 'polypeptide(L)'
;MTTPLTRVYPAGSRWWFFLTAFTTGGVVMALEILGSRLLAPVFGTSLFVWGALIGVVLAAMSAGYAMGGWLADRRSPGIVLTILLLGSGVWTLILASIGQPVVFNVSQWTADPRLGPCLAASVLLAVPAFCLSGV
;
A
#
# COMPACT_ATOMS: atom_id res chain seq x y z
N MET A 1 14.37 -28.62 26.55
CA MET A 1 12.93 -28.28 26.68
C MET A 1 12.86 -26.79 26.96
N THR A 2 12.86 -25.96 25.90
CA THR A 2 12.86 -24.50 26.01
C THR A 2 11.40 -24.05 25.96
N THR A 3 10.88 -23.56 27.09
CA THR A 3 9.57 -22.92 27.18
C THR A 3 9.52 -21.71 26.22
N PRO A 4 8.52 -21.63 25.32
CA PRO A 4 8.33 -20.43 24.51
C PRO A 4 7.96 -19.28 25.43
N LEU A 5 8.79 -18.24 25.44
CA LEU A 5 8.49 -16.97 26.11
C LEU A 5 7.29 -16.35 25.41
N THR A 6 6.09 -16.69 25.85
CA THR A 6 4.89 -15.92 25.52
C THR A 6 5.05 -14.53 26.13
N ARG A 7 5.48 -13.55 25.36
CA ARG A 7 5.39 -12.14 25.76
C ARG A 7 3.93 -11.79 25.91
N VAL A 8 3.45 -11.85 27.15
CA VAL A 8 2.12 -11.35 27.50
C VAL A 8 2.17 -9.83 27.41
N TYR A 9 1.74 -9.28 26.31
CA TYR A 9 1.56 -7.83 26.19
C TYR A 9 0.41 -7.39 27.11
N PRO A 10 0.56 -6.32 27.89
CA PRO A 10 -0.51 -5.81 28.73
C PRO A 10 -1.74 -5.46 27.91
N ALA A 11 -2.94 -5.72 28.44
CA ALA A 11 -4.21 -5.58 27.72
C ALA A 11 -4.42 -4.19 27.06
N GLY A 12 -3.85 -3.13 27.62
CA GLY A 12 -3.84 -1.79 27.05
C GLY A 12 -3.06 -1.63 25.74
N SER A 13 -2.02 -2.47 25.52
CA SER A 13 -1.23 -2.40 24.29
C SER A 13 -1.94 -3.02 23.08
N ARG A 14 -2.89 -3.92 23.29
CA ARG A 14 -3.63 -4.60 22.20
C ARG A 14 -4.52 -3.63 21.42
N TRP A 15 -5.14 -2.66 22.09
CA TRP A 15 -5.99 -1.66 21.45
C TRP A 15 -5.22 -0.79 20.44
N TRP A 16 -3.97 -0.46 20.73
CA TRP A 16 -3.13 0.29 19.79
C TRP A 16 -2.86 -0.46 18.51
N PHE A 17 -2.63 -1.78 18.58
CA PHE A 17 -2.44 -2.61 17.37
C PHE A 17 -3.72 -2.67 16.54
N PHE A 18 -4.88 -2.86 17.17
CA PHE A 18 -6.15 -2.85 16.45
C PHE A 18 -6.45 -1.50 15.81
N LEU A 19 -6.18 -0.41 16.51
CA LEU A 19 -6.39 0.94 16.00
C LEU A 19 -5.45 1.22 14.81
N THR A 20 -4.19 0.82 14.92
CA THR A 20 -3.21 0.97 13.83
C THR A 20 -3.63 0.16 12.61
N ALA A 21 -3.99 -1.12 12.79
CA ALA A 21 -4.44 -1.97 11.69
C ALA A 21 -5.73 -1.44 11.02
N PHE A 22 -6.66 -0.94 11.81
CA PHE A 22 -7.89 -0.34 11.30
C PHE A 22 -7.61 0.93 10.49
N THR A 23 -6.75 1.82 11.02
CA THR A 23 -6.40 3.07 10.33
C THR A 23 -5.60 2.82 9.07
N THR A 24 -4.61 1.92 9.09
CA THR A 24 -3.84 1.58 7.89
C THR A 24 -4.71 0.94 6.81
N GLY A 25 -5.62 0.04 7.17
CA GLY A 25 -6.60 -0.53 6.24
C GLY A 25 -7.52 0.53 5.62
N GLY A 26 -8.00 1.48 6.44
CA GLY A 26 -8.80 2.62 5.97
C GLY A 26 -8.03 3.52 5.00
N VAL A 27 -6.75 3.76 5.26
CA VAL A 27 -5.88 4.55 4.36
C VAL A 27 -5.66 3.81 3.04
N VAL A 28 -5.46 2.49 3.04
CA VAL A 28 -5.35 1.71 1.79
C VAL A 28 -6.61 1.84 0.95
N MET A 29 -7.79 1.68 1.55
CA MET A 29 -9.08 1.89 0.87
C MET A 29 -9.21 3.30 0.28
N ALA A 30 -8.82 4.33 1.03
CA ALA A 30 -8.82 5.71 0.55
C ALA A 30 -7.88 5.89 -0.65
N LEU A 31 -6.69 5.27 -0.62
CA LEU A 31 -5.73 5.29 -1.73
C LEU A 31 -6.27 4.60 -2.98
N GLU A 32 -7.01 3.50 -2.85
CA GLU A 32 -7.67 2.83 -3.98
C GLU A 32 -8.70 3.75 -4.65
N ILE A 33 -9.53 4.42 -3.86
CA ILE A 33 -10.52 5.37 -4.37
C ILE A 33 -9.85 6.56 -5.06
N LEU A 34 -8.79 7.11 -4.45
CA LEU A 34 -8.01 8.20 -5.04
C LEU A 34 -7.31 7.75 -6.32
N GLY A 35 -6.73 6.55 -6.33
CA GLY A 35 -6.10 5.95 -7.49
C GLY A 35 -7.08 5.81 -8.66
N SER A 36 -8.29 5.34 -8.41
CA SER A 36 -9.32 5.25 -9.44
C SER A 36 -9.68 6.62 -10.04
N ARG A 37 -9.75 7.65 -9.20
CA ARG A 37 -10.00 9.03 -9.65
C ARG A 37 -8.84 9.62 -10.45
N LEU A 38 -7.61 9.26 -10.13
CA LEU A 38 -6.42 9.68 -10.88
C LEU A 38 -6.34 9.01 -12.27
N LEU A 39 -6.71 7.74 -12.35
CA LEU A 39 -6.67 6.98 -13.61
C LEU A 39 -7.86 7.27 -14.52
N ALA A 40 -9.01 7.61 -13.96
CA ALA A 40 -10.26 7.81 -14.71
C ALA A 40 -10.18 8.81 -15.88
N PRO A 41 -9.53 9.99 -15.76
CA PRO A 41 -9.44 10.96 -16.85
C PRO A 41 -8.66 10.45 -18.07
N VAL A 42 -7.74 9.50 -17.87
CA VAL A 42 -6.82 9.02 -18.91
C VAL A 42 -7.24 7.65 -19.45
N PHE A 43 -7.58 6.72 -18.56
CA PHE A 43 -7.92 5.33 -18.93
C PHE A 43 -9.43 5.02 -18.86
N GLY A 44 -10.23 5.98 -18.42
CA GLY A 44 -11.67 5.78 -18.23
C GLY A 44 -11.99 4.96 -16.95
N THR A 45 -13.26 4.56 -16.83
CA THR A 45 -13.78 3.78 -15.68
C THR A 45 -14.13 2.36 -16.09
N SER A 46 -13.25 1.71 -16.86
CA SER A 46 -13.49 0.36 -17.35
C SER A 46 -13.22 -0.71 -16.27
N LEU A 47 -13.76 -1.91 -16.47
CA LEU A 47 -13.51 -3.07 -15.64
C LEU A 47 -11.99 -3.40 -15.56
N PHE A 48 -11.24 -3.14 -16.63
CA PHE A 48 -9.79 -3.34 -16.66
C PHE A 48 -9.06 -2.41 -15.69
N VAL A 49 -9.49 -1.15 -15.58
CA VAL A 49 -8.91 -0.19 -14.63
C VAL A 49 -9.15 -0.63 -13.19
N TRP A 50 -10.38 -1.03 -12.87
CA TRP A 50 -10.70 -1.55 -11.54
C TRP A 50 -9.97 -2.85 -11.22
N GLY A 51 -9.93 -3.78 -12.15
CA GLY A 51 -9.18 -5.03 -11.99
C GLY A 51 -7.69 -4.80 -11.78
N ALA A 52 -7.09 -3.87 -12.51
CA ALA A 52 -5.68 -3.50 -12.36
C ALA A 52 -5.39 -2.89 -10.97
N LEU A 53 -6.23 -1.94 -10.53
CA LEU A 53 -6.10 -1.31 -9.20
C LEU A 53 -6.15 -2.36 -8.09
N ILE A 54 -7.20 -3.16 -8.05
CA ILE A 54 -7.39 -4.18 -7.01
C ILE A 54 -6.27 -5.21 -7.07
N GLY A 55 -5.91 -5.71 -8.26
CA GLY A 55 -4.87 -6.71 -8.44
C GLY A 55 -3.50 -6.22 -7.96
N VAL A 56 -3.11 -5.00 -8.32
CA VAL A 56 -1.85 -4.38 -7.91
C VAL A 56 -1.81 -4.17 -6.40
N VAL A 57 -2.87 -3.63 -5.81
CA VAL A 57 -2.93 -3.37 -4.36
C VAL A 57 -2.88 -4.68 -3.58
N LEU A 58 -3.64 -5.70 -3.97
CA LEU A 58 -3.60 -7.01 -3.30
C LEU A 58 -2.23 -7.68 -3.41
N ALA A 59 -1.58 -7.61 -4.58
CA ALA A 59 -0.23 -8.15 -4.76
C ALA A 59 0.78 -7.40 -3.88
N ALA A 60 0.72 -6.07 -3.85
CA ALA A 60 1.58 -5.24 -3.01
C ALA A 60 1.36 -5.52 -1.52
N MET A 61 0.10 -5.64 -1.08
CA MET A 61 -0.24 -5.99 0.31
C MET A 61 0.27 -7.37 0.69
N SER A 62 0.12 -8.37 -0.17
CA SER A 62 0.63 -9.72 0.10
C SER A 62 2.15 -9.72 0.29
N ALA A 63 2.88 -8.99 -0.55
CA ALA A 63 4.32 -8.82 -0.41
C ALA A 63 4.68 -8.03 0.86
N GLY A 64 3.91 -6.98 1.20
CA GLY A 64 4.08 -6.19 2.40
C GLY A 64 3.91 -7.00 3.68
N TYR A 65 2.87 -7.82 3.78
CA TYR A 65 2.67 -8.73 4.92
C TYR A 65 3.83 -9.71 5.09
N ALA A 66 4.28 -10.34 4.00
CA ALA A 66 5.39 -11.28 4.04
C ALA A 66 6.69 -10.60 4.51
N MET A 67 7.00 -9.42 3.97
CA MET A 67 8.22 -8.69 4.31
C MET A 67 8.14 -8.01 5.68
N GLY A 68 6.98 -7.48 6.04
CA GLY A 68 6.72 -6.89 7.36
C GLY A 68 6.89 -7.91 8.47
N GLY A 69 6.32 -9.11 8.33
CA GLY A 69 6.49 -10.22 9.27
C GLY A 69 7.95 -10.65 9.39
N TRP A 70 8.65 -10.85 8.27
CA TRP A 70 10.06 -11.21 8.27
C TRP A 70 10.97 -10.13 8.91
N LEU A 71 10.63 -8.85 8.70
CA LEU A 71 11.39 -7.74 9.27
C LEU A 71 11.14 -7.57 10.76
N ALA A 72 9.91 -7.80 11.23
CA ALA A 72 9.53 -7.77 12.64
C ALA A 72 10.23 -8.84 13.46
N ASP A 73 10.54 -10.00 12.86
CA ASP A 73 11.30 -11.06 13.51
C ASP A 73 12.78 -10.69 13.73
N ARG A 74 13.31 -9.76 12.92
CA ARG A 74 14.75 -9.38 12.94
C ARG A 74 15.04 -8.03 13.56
N ARG A 75 14.08 -7.15 13.67
CA ARG A 75 14.22 -5.77 14.17
C ARG A 75 13.18 -5.48 15.24
N SER A 76 13.38 -4.41 15.99
CA SER A 76 12.37 -3.96 16.95
C SER A 76 11.08 -3.53 16.21
N PRO A 77 9.91 -4.07 16.59
CA PRO A 77 8.65 -3.82 15.87
C PRO A 77 8.30 -2.33 15.74
N GLY A 78 8.61 -1.51 16.76
CA GLY A 78 8.34 -0.08 16.74
C GLY A 78 9.13 0.69 15.68
N ILE A 79 10.40 0.33 15.44
CA ILE A 79 11.23 0.97 14.41
C ILE A 79 10.71 0.62 13.01
N VAL A 80 10.38 -0.65 12.79
CA VAL A 80 9.83 -1.14 11.51
C VAL A 80 8.53 -0.40 11.18
N LEU A 81 7.61 -0.35 12.13
CA LEU A 81 6.33 0.35 12.01
C LEU A 81 6.53 1.84 11.66
N THR A 82 7.42 2.52 12.35
CA THR A 82 7.69 3.94 12.11
C THR A 82 8.25 4.18 10.70
N ILE A 83 9.21 3.36 10.25
CA ILE A 83 9.82 3.49 8.92
C ILE A 83 8.78 3.25 7.82
N LEU A 84 7.95 2.22 7.96
CA LEU A 84 6.92 1.89 6.98
C LEU A 84 5.84 2.97 6.89
N LEU A 85 5.39 3.50 8.03
CA LEU A 85 4.41 4.59 8.05
C LEU A 85 4.98 5.89 7.46
N LEU A 86 6.20 6.26 7.80
CA LEU A 86 6.86 7.44 7.23
C LEU A 86 7.09 7.27 5.72
N GLY A 87 7.55 6.11 5.28
CA GLY A 87 7.75 5.81 3.86
C GLY A 87 6.46 5.92 3.06
N SER A 88 5.37 5.35 3.57
CA SER A 88 4.05 5.47 2.95
C SER A 88 3.56 6.92 2.91
N GLY A 89 3.72 7.68 4.01
CA GLY A 89 3.30 9.08 4.08
C GLY A 89 4.07 9.97 3.10
N VAL A 90 5.39 9.84 3.06
CA VAL A 90 6.24 10.59 2.11
C VAL A 90 5.87 10.26 0.67
N TRP A 91 5.69 8.98 0.34
CA TRP A 91 5.28 8.57 -1.02
C TRP A 91 3.93 9.14 -1.41
N THR A 92 2.96 9.12 -0.49
CA THR A 92 1.62 9.69 -0.73
C THR A 92 1.69 11.21 -0.98
N LEU A 93 2.55 11.93 -0.28
CA LEU A 93 2.78 13.36 -0.53
C LEU A 93 3.43 13.61 -1.90
N ILE A 94 4.40 12.79 -2.29
CA ILE A 94 5.00 12.85 -3.62
C ILE A 94 3.93 12.61 -4.69
N LEU A 95 3.08 11.60 -4.52
CA LEU A 95 1.98 11.31 -5.44
C LEU A 95 0.97 12.45 -5.58
N ALA A 96 0.71 13.19 -4.52
CA ALA A 96 -0.17 14.36 -4.59
C ALA A 96 0.36 15.43 -5.55
N SER A 97 1.69 15.51 -5.72
CA SER A 97 2.34 16.49 -6.59
C SER A 97 2.56 15.98 -8.02
N ILE A 98 2.91 14.70 -8.19
CA ILE A 98 3.33 14.15 -9.49
C ILE A 98 2.36 13.09 -10.05
N GLY A 99 1.30 12.74 -9.36
CA GLY A 99 0.38 11.66 -9.77
C GLY A 99 -0.22 11.87 -11.15
N GLN A 100 -0.71 13.06 -11.45
CA GLN A 100 -1.29 13.40 -12.76
C GLN A 100 -0.26 13.29 -13.91
N PRO A 101 0.92 13.94 -13.83
CA PRO A 101 1.93 13.79 -14.88
C PRO A 101 2.42 12.36 -15.06
N VAL A 102 2.50 11.56 -14.00
CA VAL A 102 2.88 10.14 -14.11
C VAL A 102 1.86 9.34 -14.91
N VAL A 103 0.57 9.48 -14.58
CA VAL A 103 -0.52 8.79 -15.30
C VAL A 103 -0.52 9.17 -16.79
N PHE A 104 -0.35 10.46 -17.08
CA PHE A 104 -0.30 10.97 -18.45
C PHE A 104 0.90 10.41 -19.23
N ASN A 105 2.10 10.40 -18.64
CA ASN A 105 3.29 9.82 -19.28
C ASN A 105 3.13 8.33 -19.54
N VAL A 106 2.61 7.56 -18.58
CA VAL A 106 2.37 6.12 -18.75
C VAL A 106 1.39 5.85 -19.88
N SER A 107 0.36 6.69 -20.04
CA SER A 107 -0.60 6.53 -21.15
C SER A 107 0.00 6.77 -22.53
N GLN A 108 1.04 7.59 -22.62
CA GLN A 108 1.77 7.83 -23.87
C GLN A 108 2.70 6.67 -24.25
N TRP A 109 3.23 5.96 -23.24
CA TRP A 109 4.14 4.84 -23.49
C TRP A 109 3.40 3.55 -23.85
N THR A 110 2.15 3.41 -23.44
CA THR A 110 1.39 2.17 -23.63
C THR A 110 -0.02 2.46 -24.11
N ALA A 111 -0.25 2.26 -25.42
CA ALA A 111 -1.58 2.36 -26.02
C ALA A 111 -2.51 1.18 -25.68
N ASP A 112 -2.01 0.18 -24.96
CA ASP A 112 -2.77 -1.00 -24.58
C ASP A 112 -3.69 -0.68 -23.38
N PRO A 113 -5.02 -0.81 -23.53
CA PRO A 113 -5.99 -0.49 -22.48
C PRO A 113 -5.91 -1.42 -21.26
N ARG A 114 -5.14 -2.49 -21.32
CA ARG A 114 -4.93 -3.43 -20.21
C ARG A 114 -3.64 -3.16 -19.44
N LEU A 115 -2.55 -2.90 -20.16
CA LEU A 115 -1.23 -2.70 -19.56
C LEU A 115 -1.07 -1.30 -18.96
N GLY A 116 -1.60 -0.28 -19.60
CA GLY A 116 -1.51 1.11 -19.15
C GLY A 116 -2.01 1.32 -17.71
N PRO A 117 -3.25 0.94 -17.39
CA PRO A 117 -3.77 1.05 -16.02
C PRO A 117 -2.97 0.24 -15.00
N CYS A 118 -2.50 -0.96 -15.38
CA CYS A 118 -1.71 -1.82 -14.49
C CYS A 118 -0.36 -1.19 -14.14
N LEU A 119 0.34 -0.64 -15.12
CA LEU A 119 1.61 0.06 -14.90
C LEU A 119 1.42 1.34 -14.07
N ALA A 120 0.40 2.14 -14.39
CA ALA A 120 0.10 3.35 -13.65
C ALA A 120 -0.27 3.04 -12.20
N ALA A 121 -1.14 2.05 -11.96
CA ALA A 121 -1.50 1.59 -10.62
C ALA A 121 -0.28 1.06 -9.85
N SER A 122 0.61 0.32 -10.50
CA SER A 122 1.83 -0.20 -9.87
C SER A 122 2.74 0.91 -9.39
N VAL A 123 2.99 1.92 -10.22
CA VAL A 123 3.85 3.05 -9.85
C VAL A 123 3.22 3.88 -8.74
N LEU A 124 1.91 4.11 -8.80
CA LEU A 124 1.21 4.98 -7.86
C LEU A 124 0.93 4.30 -6.51
N LEU A 125 0.41 3.09 -6.53
CA LEU A 125 -0.20 2.45 -5.36
C LEU A 125 0.60 1.30 -4.75
N ALA A 126 1.50 0.66 -5.51
CA ALA A 126 2.23 -0.50 -4.99
C ALA A 126 3.08 -0.15 -3.77
N VAL A 127 3.79 0.98 -3.80
CA VAL A 127 4.68 1.39 -2.70
C VAL A 127 3.90 1.70 -1.41
N PRO A 128 2.88 2.58 -1.40
CA PRO A 128 2.14 2.84 -0.17
C PRO A 128 1.35 1.63 0.32
N ALA A 129 0.74 0.84 -0.57
CA ALA A 129 0.03 -0.38 -0.19
C ALA A 129 0.96 -1.41 0.46
N PHE A 130 2.16 -1.60 -0.11
CA PHE A 130 3.20 -2.46 0.44
C PHE A 130 3.65 -1.98 1.84
N CYS A 131 3.95 -0.70 2.00
CA CYS A 131 4.39 -0.14 3.27
C CYS A 131 3.30 -0.22 4.35
N LEU A 132 2.05 0.13 4.01
CA LEU A 132 0.94 0.12 4.96
C LEU A 132 0.53 -1.29 5.40
N SER A 133 0.68 -2.28 4.54
CA SER A 133 0.38 -3.68 4.87
C SER A 133 1.48 -4.36 5.69
N GLY A 134 2.72 -3.89 5.61
CA GLY A 134 3.83 -4.39 6.42
C GLY A 134 3.80 -3.95 7.90
N VAL A 135 2.83 -3.12 8.28
CA VAL A 135 2.55 -2.65 9.64
C VAL A 135 1.74 -3.68 10.40
#